data_8f401d82caa4cee01bf3902e07993454
#
_entry.id   8f401d82caa4cee01bf3902e07993454
#
_cell.length_a   1.000
_cell.length_b   1.000
_cell.length_c   1.000
_cell.angle_alpha   90.00
_cell.angle_beta   90.00
_cell.angle_gamma   90.00
#
_symmetry.space_group_name_H-M   'P 1'
#
loop_
_entity.id
_entity.type
_entity.pdbx_description
1 polymer ?
#
loop_
_entity_poly.entity_id
_entity_poly.type
_entity_poly.pdbx_seq_one_letter_code
_entity_poly.pdbx_strand_id
1 'polypeptide(L)'
;VTDIMTTRCINVDWLEVYCLEDIDVYPMDADYFRRGLYQVIERDYGTKVWGQMFTIYGDDGERLVEVRRAPKSTTENGGIGILDPRACHVRLCNRTCYFAECVDWFRCFLYASGYEVVRISRIDIALDFERFDYGDYPAKFLRRYLEGKYSKINQTEISPHGRDAWNSREWNSISWGSKTSCITTKFYNKTLELQQKSDKPYIRQSWFAAGLVDDWSNLTKKAKDGTIYKPEIWRVE
;
A
#
# COMPACT_ATOMS: atom_id res chain seq x y z
N VAL A 1 -20.24 18.38 24.78
CA VAL A 1 -19.00 17.83 24.21
C VAL A 1 -19.33 17.58 22.75
N THR A 2 -18.98 18.51 21.87
CA THR A 2 -19.10 18.33 20.43
C THR A 2 -18.10 17.24 20.02
N ASP A 3 -18.61 16.12 19.54
CA ASP A 3 -17.82 15.08 18.91
C ASP A 3 -16.98 15.70 17.79
N ILE A 4 -15.71 15.91 18.06
CA ILE A 4 -14.73 16.26 17.03
C ILE A 4 -14.40 14.95 16.33
N MET A 5 -15.25 14.55 15.38
CA MET A 5 -14.86 13.50 14.47
C MET A 5 -13.62 13.97 13.73
N THR A 6 -12.50 13.34 13.99
CA THR A 6 -11.25 13.63 13.27
C THR A 6 -11.38 13.13 11.83
N THR A 7 -11.02 13.99 10.90
CA THR A 7 -10.95 13.63 9.48
C THR A 7 -9.96 12.48 9.29
N ARG A 8 -10.37 11.45 8.56
CA ARG A 8 -9.58 10.26 8.28
C ARG A 8 -9.62 9.96 6.79
N CYS A 9 -8.54 9.38 6.29
CA CYS A 9 -8.45 8.88 4.93
C CYS A 9 -8.09 7.40 4.99
N ILE A 10 -8.91 6.55 4.40
CA ILE A 10 -8.68 5.10 4.35
C ILE A 10 -8.48 4.71 2.89
N ASN A 11 -7.39 4.02 2.61
CA ASN A 11 -7.05 3.54 1.28
C ASN A 11 -6.53 2.11 1.34
N VAL A 12 -6.65 1.40 0.23
CA VAL A 12 -5.82 0.23 -0.03
C VAL A 12 -4.43 0.73 -0.44
N ASP A 13 -3.35 0.35 0.24
CA ASP A 13 -1.98 0.74 -0.12
C ASP A 13 -1.24 -0.37 -0.89
N TRP A 14 -1.73 -1.62 -0.77
CA TRP A 14 -1.24 -2.78 -1.50
C TRP A 14 -2.34 -3.81 -1.70
N LEU A 15 -2.46 -4.38 -2.88
CA LEU A 15 -3.34 -5.50 -3.16
C LEU A 15 -2.68 -6.46 -4.13
N GLU A 16 -2.59 -7.72 -3.72
CA GLU A 16 -1.91 -8.79 -4.44
C GLU A 16 -2.70 -10.08 -4.28
N VAL A 17 -2.94 -10.76 -5.39
CA VAL A 17 -3.73 -11.99 -5.44
C VAL A 17 -2.95 -13.11 -6.09
N TYR A 18 -3.20 -14.33 -5.64
CA TYR A 18 -2.80 -15.55 -6.31
C TYR A 18 -3.97 -16.06 -7.13
N CYS A 19 -3.73 -16.29 -8.41
CA CYS A 19 -4.73 -16.69 -9.37
C CYS A 19 -4.30 -17.94 -10.14
N LEU A 20 -5.26 -18.56 -10.81
CA LEU A 20 -5.03 -19.53 -11.89
C LEU A 20 -5.45 -18.90 -13.22
N GLU A 21 -4.63 -19.06 -14.24
CA GLU A 21 -5.01 -18.68 -15.60
C GLU A 21 -5.98 -19.71 -16.18
N ASP A 22 -7.03 -19.23 -16.81
CA ASP A 22 -7.83 -20.04 -17.70
C ASP A 22 -7.03 -20.26 -19.00
N ILE A 23 -6.69 -21.51 -19.29
CA ILE A 23 -5.87 -21.87 -20.45
C ILE A 23 -6.64 -21.63 -21.76
N ASP A 24 -7.95 -21.64 -21.72
CA ASP A 24 -8.82 -21.44 -22.88
C ASP A 24 -9.04 -19.95 -23.21
N VAL A 25 -8.76 -19.06 -22.25
CA VAL A 25 -8.73 -17.62 -22.44
C VAL A 25 -7.27 -17.22 -22.64
N TYR A 26 -6.88 -16.77 -23.82
CA TYR A 26 -5.55 -16.20 -24.08
C TYR A 26 -5.37 -14.96 -23.19
N PRO A 27 -4.65 -15.06 -22.07
CA PRO A 27 -4.77 -14.12 -20.96
C PRO A 27 -4.22 -12.73 -21.24
N MET A 28 -3.65 -12.52 -22.36
CA MET A 28 -3.17 -11.20 -22.80
C MET A 28 -3.03 -11.24 -24.31
N ASP A 29 -4.08 -11.65 -25.00
CA ASP A 29 -4.13 -11.35 -26.42
C ASP A 29 -3.91 -9.85 -26.55
N ALA A 30 -2.72 -9.53 -27.04
CA ALA A 30 -2.27 -8.15 -27.21
C ALA A 30 -3.33 -7.28 -27.91
N ASP A 31 -4.23 -7.89 -28.70
CA ASP A 31 -5.31 -7.19 -29.38
C ASP A 31 -6.47 -6.77 -28.45
N TYR A 32 -6.82 -7.55 -27.43
CA TYR A 32 -7.85 -7.14 -26.48
C TYR A 32 -7.39 -5.93 -25.63
N PHE A 33 -6.17 -5.96 -25.13
CA PHE A 33 -5.59 -4.84 -24.38
C PHE A 33 -5.15 -3.69 -25.32
N ARG A 34 -4.75 -3.97 -26.56
CA ARG A 34 -4.46 -2.93 -27.57
C ARG A 34 -5.69 -2.16 -28.03
N ARG A 35 -6.87 -2.77 -28.01
CA ARG A 35 -8.14 -2.07 -28.31
C ARG A 35 -8.59 -1.15 -27.16
N GLY A 36 -8.03 -1.31 -25.98
CA GLY A 36 -8.43 -0.60 -24.77
C GLY A 36 -7.29 0.17 -24.13
N LEU A 37 -6.66 1.12 -24.79
CA LEU A 37 -5.82 2.15 -24.11
C LEU A 37 -4.70 1.63 -23.18
N TYR A 38 -4.35 0.32 -23.20
CA TYR A 38 -3.34 -0.25 -22.32
C TYR A 38 -2.13 -0.73 -23.09
N GLN A 39 -0.95 -0.42 -22.56
CA GLN A 39 0.31 -0.97 -23.06
C GLN A 39 0.77 -2.12 -22.15
N VAL A 40 1.03 -3.28 -22.72
CA VAL A 40 1.60 -4.43 -22.00
C VAL A 40 3.07 -4.55 -22.35
N ILE A 41 3.92 -4.54 -21.34
CA ILE A 41 5.36 -4.71 -21.51
C ILE A 41 5.81 -5.94 -20.74
N GLU A 42 6.33 -6.92 -21.45
CA GLU A 42 7.04 -8.05 -20.84
C GLU A 42 8.43 -7.58 -20.42
N ARG A 43 8.87 -8.02 -19.25
CA ARG A 43 10.23 -7.77 -18.77
C ARG A 43 11.15 -8.91 -19.20
N ASP A 44 12.34 -8.60 -19.62
CA ASP A 44 13.36 -9.56 -20.08
C ASP A 44 13.84 -10.52 -18.96
N TYR A 45 13.39 -10.34 -17.75
CA TYR A 45 13.83 -11.16 -16.62
C TYR A 45 12.64 -11.53 -15.69
N GLY A 46 12.66 -12.76 -15.26
CA GLY A 46 11.76 -13.26 -14.23
C GLY A 46 12.35 -13.09 -12.81
N THR A 47 11.66 -13.67 -11.85
CA THR A 47 12.14 -13.78 -10.46
C THR A 47 12.70 -15.18 -10.18
N LYS A 48 13.11 -15.45 -8.94
CA LYS A 48 13.48 -16.81 -8.52
C LYS A 48 12.32 -17.81 -8.68
N VAL A 49 11.08 -17.34 -8.51
CA VAL A 49 9.86 -18.16 -8.52
C VAL A 49 9.15 -18.12 -9.88
N TRP A 50 9.13 -16.97 -10.53
CA TRP A 50 8.35 -16.71 -11.73
C TRP A 50 9.26 -16.55 -12.96
N GLY A 51 8.90 -17.23 -14.03
CA GLY A 51 9.65 -17.17 -15.30
C GLY A 51 9.39 -15.91 -16.09
N GLN A 52 8.17 -15.42 -16.03
CA GLN A 52 7.73 -14.25 -16.79
C GLN A 52 7.15 -13.16 -15.88
N MET A 53 7.35 -11.92 -16.26
CA MET A 53 6.76 -10.75 -15.62
C MET A 53 6.26 -9.77 -16.68
N PHE A 54 5.02 -9.32 -16.48
CA PHE A 54 4.41 -8.30 -17.32
C PHE A 54 4.05 -7.08 -16.47
N THR A 55 4.13 -5.92 -17.07
CA THR A 55 3.62 -4.68 -16.50
C THR A 55 2.63 -4.08 -17.48
N ILE A 56 1.44 -3.76 -16.96
CA ILE A 56 0.37 -3.13 -17.73
C ILE A 56 0.37 -1.65 -17.36
N TYR A 57 0.38 -0.82 -18.39
CA TYR A 57 0.41 0.64 -18.29
C TYR A 57 -0.92 1.21 -18.81
N GLY A 58 -1.37 2.29 -18.21
CA GLY A 58 -2.45 3.11 -18.73
C GLY A 58 -2.01 3.98 -19.92
N ASP A 59 -2.95 4.67 -20.49
CA ASP A 59 -2.75 5.65 -21.58
C ASP A 59 -1.86 6.83 -21.16
N ASP A 60 -1.84 7.14 -19.86
CA ASP A 60 -0.96 8.15 -19.26
C ASP A 60 0.49 7.66 -19.04
N GLY A 61 0.81 6.41 -19.42
CA GLY A 61 2.11 5.79 -19.23
C GLY A 61 2.40 5.33 -17.79
N GLU A 62 1.41 5.39 -16.90
CA GLU A 62 1.55 4.96 -15.52
C GLU A 62 1.29 3.46 -15.35
N ARG A 63 2.01 2.85 -14.43
CA ARG A 63 1.87 1.43 -14.12
C ARG A 63 0.55 1.17 -13.39
N LEU A 64 -0.25 0.25 -13.92
CA LEU A 64 -1.53 -0.13 -13.32
C LEU A 64 -1.44 -1.47 -12.59
N VAL A 65 -0.89 -2.50 -13.26
CA VAL A 65 -0.85 -3.87 -12.76
C VAL A 65 0.49 -4.52 -13.08
N GLU A 66 0.99 -5.33 -12.18
CA GLU A 66 2.06 -6.31 -12.44
C GLU A 66 1.49 -7.72 -12.42
N VAL A 67 1.83 -8.51 -13.45
CA VAL A 67 1.48 -9.93 -13.55
C VAL A 67 2.76 -10.74 -13.57
N ARG A 68 2.83 -11.77 -12.74
CA ARG A 68 3.91 -12.76 -12.70
C ARG A 68 3.33 -14.13 -13.01
N ARG A 69 3.87 -14.80 -13.99
CA ARG A 69 3.38 -16.10 -14.48
C ARG A 69 4.52 -17.06 -14.81
N ALA A 70 4.18 -18.24 -15.31
CA ALA A 70 5.12 -19.30 -15.62
C ALA A 70 6.01 -19.63 -14.39
N PRO A 71 5.44 -20.26 -13.34
CA PRO A 71 6.19 -20.60 -12.15
C PRO A 71 7.30 -21.58 -12.50
N LYS A 72 8.51 -21.30 -11.98
CA LYS A 72 9.67 -22.18 -12.12
C LYS A 72 9.53 -23.33 -11.11
N SER A 73 9.63 -24.59 -11.56
CA SER A 73 9.77 -25.70 -10.65
C SER A 73 11.18 -25.68 -10.04
N THR A 74 11.30 -25.50 -8.73
CA THR A 74 12.56 -25.64 -8.01
C THR A 74 12.53 -27.01 -7.33
N THR A 75 13.13 -28.01 -7.95
CA THR A 75 13.13 -29.40 -7.46
C THR A 75 14.30 -29.74 -6.56
N GLU A 76 15.33 -28.90 -6.46
CA GLU A 76 16.52 -29.23 -5.66
C GLU A 76 16.86 -28.11 -4.67
N ASN A 77 16.73 -28.40 -3.39
CA ASN A 77 17.23 -27.65 -2.24
C ASN A 77 16.64 -26.26 -1.92
N GLY A 78 15.53 -25.84 -2.53
CA GLY A 78 14.97 -24.50 -2.32
C GLY A 78 13.58 -24.43 -1.66
N GLY A 79 12.95 -25.52 -1.30
CA GLY A 79 11.71 -25.52 -0.49
C GLY A 79 10.46 -24.96 -1.17
N ILE A 80 10.46 -24.67 -2.44
CA ILE A 80 9.26 -24.28 -3.20
C ILE A 80 8.72 -25.57 -3.86
N GLY A 81 7.55 -26.00 -3.40
CA GLY A 81 6.83 -27.11 -4.05
C GLY A 81 6.53 -26.79 -5.52
N ILE A 82 6.17 -27.83 -6.30
CA ILE A 82 5.72 -27.65 -7.69
C ILE A 82 4.44 -26.82 -7.62
N LEU A 83 4.49 -25.59 -8.14
CA LEU A 83 3.30 -24.78 -8.34
C LEU A 83 2.54 -25.27 -9.57
N ASP A 84 1.21 -25.10 -9.56
CA ASP A 84 0.38 -25.34 -10.76
C ASP A 84 0.96 -24.51 -11.93
N PRO A 85 1.18 -25.11 -13.11
CA PRO A 85 1.66 -24.36 -14.29
C PRO A 85 0.82 -23.15 -14.66
N ARG A 86 -0.48 -23.17 -14.34
CA ARG A 86 -1.42 -22.06 -14.55
C ARG A 86 -1.33 -20.98 -13.48
N ALA A 87 -0.52 -21.22 -12.42
CA ALA A 87 -0.42 -20.29 -11.32
C ALA A 87 0.14 -18.94 -11.80
N CYS A 88 -0.51 -17.89 -11.38
CA CYS A 88 -0.04 -16.52 -11.57
C CYS A 88 -0.24 -15.68 -10.33
N HIS A 89 0.45 -14.57 -10.27
CA HIS A 89 0.45 -13.64 -9.18
C HIS A 89 0.22 -12.25 -9.73
N VAL A 90 -0.88 -11.63 -9.36
CA VAL A 90 -1.32 -10.35 -9.91
C VAL A 90 -1.33 -9.30 -8.81
N ARG A 91 -0.70 -8.17 -9.04
CA ARG A 91 -0.56 -7.08 -8.08
C ARG A 91 -1.03 -5.75 -8.68
N LEU A 92 -1.87 -5.01 -7.96
CA LEU A 92 -2.08 -3.60 -8.25
C LEU A 92 -0.83 -2.79 -7.95
N CYS A 93 -0.47 -1.88 -8.85
CA CYS A 93 0.55 -0.89 -8.55
C CYS A 93 0.02 0.12 -7.54
N ASN A 94 0.91 0.65 -6.68
CA ASN A 94 0.48 1.49 -5.55
C ASN A 94 -0.40 2.68 -5.96
N ARG A 95 -0.10 3.35 -7.07
CA ARG A 95 -0.93 4.45 -7.56
C ARG A 95 -2.36 3.99 -7.87
N THR A 96 -2.50 2.82 -8.50
CA THR A 96 -3.80 2.26 -8.87
C THR A 96 -4.66 1.92 -7.64
N CYS A 97 -4.02 1.55 -6.53
CA CYS A 97 -4.71 1.32 -5.26
C CYS A 97 -5.42 2.58 -4.73
N TYR A 98 -5.02 3.77 -5.16
CA TYR A 98 -5.61 5.05 -4.76
C TYR A 98 -6.68 5.58 -5.74
N PHE A 99 -7.01 4.82 -6.79
CA PHE A 99 -8.14 5.17 -7.64
C PHE A 99 -9.45 4.95 -6.88
N ALA A 100 -10.42 5.80 -7.15
CA ALA A 100 -11.79 5.51 -6.75
C ALA A 100 -12.18 4.13 -7.32
N GLU A 101 -12.84 3.30 -6.49
CA GLU A 101 -13.31 1.96 -6.90
C GLU A 101 -12.19 1.02 -7.41
N CYS A 102 -10.96 1.20 -6.92
CA CYS A 102 -9.79 0.39 -7.37
C CYS A 102 -10.02 -1.12 -7.24
N VAL A 103 -10.77 -1.57 -6.24
CA VAL A 103 -11.08 -3.00 -6.03
C VAL A 103 -12.02 -3.52 -7.11
N ASP A 104 -13.06 -2.75 -7.46
CA ASP A 104 -14.02 -3.16 -8.49
C ASP A 104 -13.35 -3.12 -9.87
N TRP A 105 -12.55 -2.11 -10.14
CA TRP A 105 -11.73 -2.06 -11.34
C TRP A 105 -10.82 -3.29 -11.44
N PHE A 106 -10.15 -3.66 -10.35
CA PHE A 106 -9.25 -4.81 -10.32
C PHE A 106 -9.99 -6.13 -10.53
N ARG A 107 -11.16 -6.29 -9.95
CA ARG A 107 -12.03 -7.46 -10.20
C ARG A 107 -12.42 -7.58 -11.67
N CYS A 108 -12.83 -6.47 -12.29
CA CYS A 108 -13.14 -6.43 -13.72
C CYS A 108 -11.92 -6.78 -14.57
N PHE A 109 -10.73 -6.25 -14.21
CA PHE A 109 -9.49 -6.59 -14.88
C PHE A 109 -9.16 -8.08 -14.80
N LEU A 110 -9.24 -8.68 -13.60
CA LEU A 110 -8.95 -10.11 -13.41
C LEU A 110 -9.93 -10.98 -14.22
N TYR A 111 -11.21 -10.67 -14.15
CA TYR A 111 -12.23 -11.39 -14.92
C TYR A 111 -11.99 -11.29 -16.43
N ALA A 112 -11.79 -10.08 -16.95
CA ALA A 112 -11.56 -9.84 -18.38
C ALA A 112 -10.26 -10.49 -18.90
N SER A 113 -9.29 -10.70 -18.01
CA SER A 113 -8.01 -11.34 -18.33
C SER A 113 -8.01 -12.86 -18.13
N GLY A 114 -9.15 -13.47 -17.79
CA GLY A 114 -9.25 -14.92 -17.56
C GLY A 114 -8.53 -15.40 -16.29
N TYR A 115 -8.39 -14.55 -15.28
CA TYR A 115 -7.77 -14.93 -14.01
C TYR A 115 -8.83 -15.33 -12.98
N GLU A 116 -8.78 -16.60 -12.56
CA GLU A 116 -9.56 -17.10 -11.44
C GLU A 116 -8.82 -16.84 -10.13
N VAL A 117 -9.39 -16.01 -9.26
CA VAL A 117 -8.78 -15.68 -7.96
C VAL A 117 -8.94 -16.83 -6.99
N VAL A 118 -7.81 -17.39 -6.54
CA VAL A 118 -7.76 -18.46 -5.54
C VAL A 118 -7.70 -17.87 -4.12
N ARG A 119 -6.86 -16.82 -3.93
CA ARG A 119 -6.70 -16.16 -2.63
C ARG A 119 -6.08 -14.77 -2.77
N ILE A 120 -6.34 -13.94 -1.79
CA ILE A 120 -5.57 -12.72 -1.57
C ILE A 120 -4.23 -13.14 -0.93
N SER A 121 -3.12 -12.77 -1.57
CA SER A 121 -1.77 -13.03 -1.08
C SER A 121 -1.31 -11.96 -0.11
N ARG A 122 -1.70 -10.71 -0.38
CA ARG A 122 -1.41 -9.57 0.48
C ARG A 122 -2.42 -8.45 0.27
N ILE A 123 -2.84 -7.84 1.36
CA ILE A 123 -3.59 -6.61 1.37
C ILE A 123 -3.04 -5.71 2.49
N ASP A 124 -2.69 -4.46 2.15
CA ASP A 124 -2.31 -3.46 3.12
C ASP A 124 -3.38 -2.36 3.10
N ILE A 125 -3.93 -2.07 4.27
CA ILE A 125 -4.91 -1.01 4.47
C ILE A 125 -4.23 0.15 5.19
N ALA A 126 -4.24 1.31 4.57
CA ALA A 126 -3.68 2.53 5.13
C ALA A 126 -4.79 3.40 5.72
N LEU A 127 -4.64 3.74 6.99
CA LEU A 127 -5.47 4.72 7.69
C LEU A 127 -4.62 5.95 8.00
N ASP A 128 -4.92 7.06 7.34
CA ASP A 128 -4.23 8.34 7.50
C ASP A 128 -5.06 9.31 8.34
N PHE A 129 -4.44 10.02 9.29
CA PHE A 129 -5.09 10.98 10.18
C PHE A 129 -4.09 11.96 10.79
N GLU A 130 -4.57 13.14 11.19
CA GLU A 130 -3.77 14.16 11.85
C GLU A 130 -3.77 13.99 13.38
N ARG A 131 -4.93 13.63 13.96
CA ARG A 131 -5.16 13.51 15.40
C ARG A 131 -6.03 12.32 15.73
N PHE A 132 -5.95 11.86 16.97
CA PHE A 132 -6.93 10.92 17.51
C PHE A 132 -8.24 11.63 17.86
N ASP A 133 -9.35 10.88 17.95
CA ASP A 133 -10.69 11.42 18.23
C ASP A 133 -10.77 12.26 19.52
N TYR A 134 -9.92 11.95 20.48
CA TYR A 134 -9.83 12.69 21.75
C TYR A 134 -8.85 13.87 21.71
N GLY A 135 -8.39 14.29 20.53
CA GLY A 135 -7.53 15.45 20.34
C GLY A 135 -6.05 15.24 20.66
N ASP A 136 -5.63 14.05 21.09
CA ASP A 136 -4.22 13.75 21.32
C ASP A 136 -3.46 13.61 19.98
N TYR A 137 -2.22 14.07 19.97
CA TYR A 137 -1.34 13.96 18.80
C TYR A 137 -0.67 12.59 18.72
N PRO A 138 -0.56 12.00 17.53
CA PRO A 138 0.08 10.71 17.33
C PRO A 138 1.53 10.62 17.82
N ALA A 139 2.31 11.69 17.66
CA ALA A 139 3.67 11.76 18.21
C ALA A 139 3.71 11.62 19.74
N LYS A 140 2.74 12.23 20.46
CA LYS A 140 2.61 12.10 21.91
C LYS A 140 2.24 10.68 22.33
N PHE A 141 1.35 10.03 21.57
CA PHE A 141 1.01 8.62 21.77
C PHE A 141 2.25 7.75 21.63
N LEU A 142 2.98 7.88 20.53
CA LEU A 142 4.17 7.07 20.27
C LEU A 142 5.21 7.20 21.38
N ARG A 143 5.49 8.43 21.82
CA ARG A 143 6.40 8.68 22.93
C ARG A 143 5.92 7.99 24.23
N ARG A 144 4.66 8.16 24.62
CA ARG A 144 4.09 7.53 25.82
C ARG A 144 4.10 6.01 25.74
N TYR A 145 3.86 5.46 24.54
CA TYR A 145 3.92 4.02 24.32
C TYR A 145 5.33 3.49 24.56
N LEU A 146 6.35 4.14 24.03
CA LEU A 146 7.75 3.76 24.21
C LEU A 146 8.24 3.96 25.65
N GLU A 147 7.68 4.93 26.37
CA GLU A 147 7.91 5.13 27.80
C GLU A 147 7.21 4.07 28.69
N GLY A 148 6.47 3.14 28.10
CA GLY A 148 5.77 2.07 28.82
C GLY A 148 4.52 2.51 29.58
N LYS A 149 3.94 3.67 29.23
CA LYS A 149 2.73 4.20 29.88
C LYS A 149 1.43 3.50 29.46
N TYR A 150 1.50 2.62 28.48
CA TYR A 150 0.38 1.78 28.04
C TYR A 150 0.69 0.32 28.26
N SER A 151 -0.34 -0.47 28.60
CA SER A 151 -0.21 -1.93 28.70
C SER A 151 0.19 -2.50 27.34
N LYS A 152 1.30 -3.24 27.33
CA LYS A 152 1.72 -3.97 26.13
C LYS A 152 0.85 -5.22 26.02
N ILE A 153 -0.05 -5.23 25.06
CA ILE A 153 -0.78 -6.45 24.68
C ILE A 153 0.21 -7.37 24.00
N ASN A 154 0.32 -8.61 24.45
CA ASN A 154 1.15 -9.71 23.94
C ASN A 154 1.72 -9.48 22.53
N GLN A 155 2.86 -8.82 22.45
CA GLN A 155 3.46 -8.48 21.18
C GLN A 155 4.80 -9.16 21.03
N THR A 156 4.93 -9.86 19.96
CA THR A 156 6.11 -10.67 19.65
C THR A 156 7.32 -9.83 19.26
N GLU A 157 7.09 -8.67 18.64
CA GLU A 157 8.19 -7.80 18.20
C GLU A 157 7.74 -6.34 18.11
N ILE A 158 8.55 -5.43 18.64
CA ILE A 158 8.36 -3.98 18.54
C ILE A 158 9.65 -3.40 17.98
N SER A 159 9.57 -2.75 16.83
CA SER A 159 10.69 -2.10 16.20
C SER A 159 10.45 -0.59 16.11
N PRO A 160 10.94 0.20 17.06
CA PRO A 160 10.89 1.65 16.97
C PRO A 160 11.94 2.16 15.99
N HIS A 161 11.57 3.12 15.15
CA HIS A 161 12.46 3.79 14.23
C HIS A 161 12.40 5.30 14.45
N GLY A 162 13.55 5.92 14.50
CA GLY A 162 13.71 7.36 14.62
C GLY A 162 15.15 7.76 14.36
N ARG A 163 15.42 9.02 14.14
CA ARG A 163 16.78 9.53 14.17
C ARG A 163 17.23 9.61 15.63
N ASP A 164 18.26 8.87 15.95
CA ASP A 164 19.02 9.05 17.17
C ASP A 164 19.92 10.31 17.01
N ALA A 165 19.29 11.46 16.96
CA ALA A 165 20.01 12.70 17.22
C ALA A 165 20.20 12.75 18.73
N TRP A 166 21.42 12.76 19.19
CA TRP A 166 21.87 12.51 20.55
C TRP A 166 21.26 13.40 21.67
N ASN A 167 20.24 14.23 21.36
CA ASN A 167 19.48 15.00 22.32
C ASN A 167 18.00 15.23 21.96
N SER A 168 17.50 14.73 20.83
CA SER A 168 16.06 14.78 20.52
C SER A 168 15.62 13.41 20.00
N ARG A 169 15.14 12.58 20.91
CA ARG A 169 14.52 11.28 20.58
C ARG A 169 13.15 11.51 19.95
N GLU A 170 13.12 12.01 18.74
CA GLU A 170 11.89 12.09 17.95
C GLU A 170 11.66 10.76 17.26
N TRP A 171 10.90 9.92 17.90
CA TRP A 171 10.40 8.70 17.29
C TRP A 171 9.37 9.06 16.22
N ASN A 172 9.54 8.53 15.02
CA ASN A 172 8.66 8.79 13.89
C ASN A 172 7.95 7.54 13.37
N SER A 173 8.28 6.35 13.87
CA SER A 173 7.56 5.13 13.54
C SER A 173 7.76 4.02 14.56
N ILE A 174 6.80 3.08 14.56
CA ILE A 174 6.85 1.82 15.29
C ILE A 174 6.16 0.75 14.46
N SER A 175 6.66 -0.49 14.54
CA SER A 175 6.05 -1.64 13.90
C SER A 175 5.75 -2.72 14.93
N TRP A 176 4.63 -3.41 14.76
CA TRP A 176 4.22 -4.56 15.56
C TRP A 176 4.07 -5.78 14.66
N GLY A 177 4.47 -6.92 15.17
CA GLY A 177 4.47 -8.18 14.43
C GLY A 177 5.86 -8.56 13.94
N SER A 178 6.11 -9.87 13.88
CA SER A 178 7.36 -10.44 13.36
C SER A 178 7.31 -10.58 11.84
N LYS A 179 8.48 -10.83 11.23
CA LYS A 179 8.58 -11.11 9.78
C LYS A 179 7.81 -12.36 9.33
N THR A 180 7.51 -13.25 10.26
CA THR A 180 6.75 -14.50 10.02
C THR A 180 5.28 -14.38 10.39
N SER A 181 4.84 -13.24 10.91
CA SER A 181 3.44 -12.99 11.25
C SER A 181 2.58 -12.81 10.01
N CYS A 182 1.39 -13.39 10.03
CA CYS A 182 0.38 -13.15 8.99
C CYS A 182 -0.16 -11.70 9.02
N ILE A 183 -0.04 -11.02 10.17
CA ILE A 183 -0.49 -9.65 10.37
C ILE A 183 0.67 -8.85 10.93
N THR A 184 0.97 -7.75 10.30
CA THR A 184 1.89 -6.72 10.79
C THR A 184 1.18 -5.39 10.81
N THR A 185 1.54 -4.53 11.76
CA THR A 185 1.00 -3.18 11.85
C THR A 185 2.15 -2.21 11.95
N LYS A 186 2.10 -1.16 11.17
CA LYS A 186 3.08 -0.09 11.21
C LYS A 186 2.39 1.23 11.46
N PHE A 187 2.88 1.98 12.44
CA PHE A 187 2.41 3.31 12.77
C PHE A 187 3.56 4.31 12.58
N TYR A 188 3.37 5.33 11.74
CA TYR A 188 4.45 6.22 11.38
C TYR A 188 3.99 7.58 10.84
N ASN A 189 4.89 8.58 10.93
CA ASN A 189 4.67 9.89 10.35
C ASN A 189 4.79 9.83 8.82
N LYS A 190 3.65 9.82 8.13
CA LYS A 190 3.57 9.71 6.68
C LYS A 190 3.99 11.00 5.98
N THR A 191 3.72 12.15 6.58
CA THR A 191 4.20 13.44 6.04
C THR A 191 5.72 13.46 5.97
N LEU A 192 6.39 13.02 7.03
CA LEU A 192 7.85 12.94 7.08
C LEU A 192 8.40 11.93 6.04
N GLU A 193 7.73 10.78 5.89
CA GLU A 193 8.13 9.79 4.89
C GLU A 193 8.07 10.37 3.46
N LEU A 194 7.00 11.08 3.10
CA LEU A 194 6.86 11.70 1.78
C LEU A 194 7.93 12.78 1.51
N GLN A 195 8.37 13.48 2.57
CA GLN A 195 9.44 14.47 2.45
C GLN A 195 10.83 13.84 2.28
N GLN A 196 11.07 12.67 2.86
CA GLN A 196 12.37 12.03 2.87
C GLN A 196 12.60 11.02 1.73
N LYS A 197 11.52 10.47 1.19
CA LYS A 197 11.53 9.50 0.10
C LYS A 197 10.98 10.11 -1.19
N SER A 198 10.65 9.26 -2.16
CA SER A 198 10.02 9.70 -3.38
C SER A 198 8.64 10.30 -3.11
N ASP A 199 8.39 11.45 -3.71
CA ASP A 199 7.07 12.08 -3.71
C ASP A 199 6.02 11.16 -4.36
N LYS A 200 4.84 11.10 -3.73
CA LYS A 200 3.70 10.30 -4.19
C LYS A 200 2.45 11.21 -4.28
N PRO A 201 2.28 11.92 -5.40
CA PRO A 201 1.19 12.88 -5.56
C PRO A 201 -0.20 12.29 -5.30
N TYR A 202 -0.42 11.02 -5.68
CA TYR A 202 -1.69 10.33 -5.47
C TYR A 202 -2.08 10.20 -3.99
N ILE A 203 -1.12 10.06 -3.07
CA ILE A 203 -1.39 10.06 -1.63
C ILE A 203 -1.84 11.45 -1.19
N ARG A 204 -1.14 12.51 -1.61
CA ARG A 204 -1.51 13.88 -1.27
C ARG A 204 -2.87 14.28 -1.82
N GLN A 205 -3.20 13.82 -3.03
CA GLN A 205 -4.52 14.00 -3.64
C GLN A 205 -5.61 13.28 -2.85
N SER A 206 -5.35 12.05 -2.35
CA SER A 206 -6.31 11.35 -1.49
C SER A 206 -6.54 12.06 -0.15
N TRP A 207 -5.50 12.67 0.42
CA TRP A 207 -5.63 13.51 1.62
C TRP A 207 -6.46 14.77 1.38
N PHE A 208 -6.29 15.39 0.22
CA PHE A 208 -7.10 16.54 -0.18
C PHE A 208 -8.58 16.14 -0.36
N ALA A 209 -8.83 15.06 -1.08
CA ALA A 209 -10.18 14.53 -1.27
C ALA A 209 -10.87 14.16 0.05
N ALA A 210 -10.11 13.67 1.03
CA ALA A 210 -10.60 13.36 2.37
C ALA A 210 -10.67 14.58 3.31
N GLY A 211 -10.21 15.75 2.91
CA GLY A 211 -10.18 16.96 3.76
C GLY A 211 -9.11 16.96 4.86
N LEU A 212 -8.08 16.12 4.73
CA LEU A 212 -6.92 16.15 5.62
C LEU A 212 -6.01 17.34 5.35
N VAL A 213 -5.96 17.80 4.11
CA VAL A 213 -5.29 19.04 3.65
C VAL A 213 -6.24 19.83 2.77
N ASP A 214 -6.06 21.15 2.71
CA ASP A 214 -6.82 22.04 1.84
C ASP A 214 -6.05 22.37 0.54
N ASP A 215 -4.73 22.16 0.56
CA ASP A 215 -3.84 22.27 -0.60
C ASP A 215 -2.89 21.08 -0.64
N TRP A 216 -3.12 20.18 -1.60
CA TRP A 216 -2.30 18.98 -1.75
C TRP A 216 -0.89 19.26 -2.31
N SER A 217 -0.69 20.37 -3.02
CA SER A 217 0.60 20.75 -3.59
C SER A 217 1.58 21.17 -2.50
N ASN A 218 1.12 22.00 -1.57
CA ASN A 218 1.91 22.56 -0.47
C ASN A 218 1.73 21.82 0.85
N LEU A 219 0.81 20.85 0.91
CA LEU A 219 0.40 20.14 2.12
C LEU A 219 0.01 21.09 3.25
N THR A 220 -0.85 22.06 2.94
CA THR A 220 -1.33 23.04 3.91
C THR A 220 -2.81 22.83 4.24
N LYS A 221 -3.19 23.27 5.44
CA LYS A 221 -4.55 23.26 5.97
C LYS A 221 -4.86 24.60 6.65
N LYS A 222 -6.11 25.04 6.52
CA LYS A 222 -6.60 26.24 7.18
C LYS A 222 -7.31 25.89 8.47
N ALA A 223 -6.85 26.45 9.57
CA ALA A 223 -7.50 26.32 10.87
C ALA A 223 -8.79 27.14 10.94
N LYS A 224 -9.62 26.89 11.95
CA LYS A 224 -10.89 27.64 12.16
C LYS A 224 -10.69 29.15 12.36
N ASP A 225 -9.55 29.56 12.90
CA ASP A 225 -9.18 30.98 13.09
C ASP A 225 -8.59 31.63 11.82
N GLY A 226 -8.50 30.87 10.71
CA GLY A 226 -7.95 31.34 9.45
C GLY A 226 -6.45 31.11 9.28
N THR A 227 -5.73 30.66 10.29
CA THR A 227 -4.31 30.37 10.23
C THR A 227 -4.03 29.21 9.28
N ILE A 228 -3.03 29.37 8.40
CA ILE A 228 -2.56 28.30 7.50
C ILE A 228 -1.39 27.57 8.17
N TYR A 229 -1.46 26.26 8.25
CA TYR A 229 -0.43 25.40 8.82
C TYR A 229 -0.17 24.15 7.98
N LYS A 230 0.92 23.46 8.27
CA LYS A 230 1.26 22.15 7.66
C LYS A 230 0.89 21.04 8.65
N PRO A 231 -0.15 20.22 8.37
CA PRO A 231 -0.52 19.14 9.26
C PRO A 231 0.53 18.02 9.21
N GLU A 232 0.81 17.43 10.37
CA GLU A 232 1.52 16.16 10.44
C GLU A 232 0.51 15.03 10.31
N ILE A 233 0.55 14.33 9.18
CA ILE A 233 -0.34 13.21 8.92
C ILE A 233 0.41 11.92 9.25
N TRP A 234 -0.20 11.12 10.08
CA TRP A 234 0.29 9.81 10.52
C TRP A 234 -0.52 8.70 9.86
N ARG A 235 0.13 7.58 9.65
CA ARG A 235 -0.47 6.39 9.05
C ARG A 235 -0.39 5.19 9.98
N VAL A 236 -1.50 4.44 10.03
CA VAL A 236 -1.52 3.02 10.45
C VAL A 236 -1.70 2.19 9.20
N GLU A 237 -0.82 1.22 9.01
CA GLU A 237 -0.80 0.31 7.87
C GLU A 237 -0.62 -1.12 8.33
#